data_cfa7baaadcf6a0c084be8f584bf59006
#
_entry.id   cfa7baaadcf6a0c084be8f584bf59006
#
_cell.length_a   1.000
_cell.length_b   1.000
_cell.length_c   1.000
_cell.angle_alpha   90.00
_cell.angle_beta   90.00
_cell.angle_gamma   90.00
#
_symmetry.space_group_name_H-M   'P 1'
#
loop_
_entity.id
_entity.type
_entity.pdbx_description
1 polymer ?
#
loop_
_entity_poly.entity_id
_entity_poly.type
_entity_poly.pdbx_seq_one_letter_code
_entity_poly.pdbx_strand_id
1 'polypeptide(L)'
;MEAPPIGHFERFEAKLHKKNPGKSIFTNLTTIAVAASIVLFVGIWLGKEFSNKGMQLASVSTEMEETQSYFVSMIEKELNVVKKERNIDTEQIITDGLNQLHKLETQYIALTLELKESTEDQRIIYAMISNFQQRVDVLQSLLIQIEDFKELKTQNNEKFI
;
A
#
# COMPACT_ATOMS: atom_id res chain seq x y z
N MET A 1 -56.05 -11.04 45.01
CA MET A 1 -55.39 -11.32 43.73
C MET A 1 -55.48 -10.04 42.91
N GLU A 2 -54.45 -9.22 42.91
CA GLU A 2 -54.39 -7.98 42.13
C GLU A 2 -53.97 -8.32 40.74
N ALA A 3 -54.72 -7.82 39.76
CA ALA A 3 -54.39 -7.97 38.36
C ALA A 3 -53.16 -7.07 37.98
N PRO A 4 -52.22 -7.53 37.15
CA PRO A 4 -51.06 -6.75 36.77
C PRO A 4 -51.45 -5.54 35.93
N PRO A 5 -50.77 -4.39 36.06
CA PRO A 5 -51.12 -3.16 35.39
C PRO A 5 -50.96 -3.28 33.86
N ILE A 6 -52.01 -2.83 33.17
CA ILE A 6 -52.13 -2.79 31.71
C ILE A 6 -51.07 -1.83 31.16
N GLY A 7 -50.16 -2.32 30.33
CA GLY A 7 -49.17 -1.45 29.67
C GLY A 7 -47.77 -2.03 29.48
N HIS A 8 -47.49 -3.23 29.95
CA HIS A 8 -46.18 -3.85 29.80
C HIS A 8 -45.87 -4.35 28.37
N PHE A 9 -46.91 -4.76 27.63
CA PHE A 9 -46.73 -5.27 26.27
C PHE A 9 -46.42 -4.18 25.26
N GLU A 10 -47.08 -3.03 25.33
CA GLU A 10 -46.79 -1.90 24.42
C GLU A 10 -45.37 -1.30 24.59
N ARG A 11 -44.84 -1.32 25.83
CA ARG A 11 -43.44 -0.90 26.07
C ARG A 11 -42.41 -1.91 25.54
N PHE A 12 -42.79 -3.16 25.44
CA PHE A 12 -41.91 -4.21 24.92
C PHE A 12 -41.89 -4.19 23.40
N GLU A 13 -43.02 -3.99 22.74
CA GLU A 13 -43.11 -3.83 21.29
C GLU A 13 -42.40 -2.56 20.82
N ALA A 14 -42.52 -1.44 21.53
CA ALA A 14 -41.80 -0.20 21.21
C ALA A 14 -40.26 -0.34 21.31
N LYS A 15 -39.78 -1.26 22.16
CA LYS A 15 -38.36 -1.57 22.24
C LYS A 15 -37.87 -2.51 21.14
N LEU A 16 -38.72 -3.41 20.65
CA LEU A 16 -38.40 -4.31 19.53
C LEU A 16 -38.36 -3.59 18.17
N HIS A 17 -39.18 -2.55 18.01
CA HIS A 17 -39.17 -1.74 16.76
C HIS A 17 -38.17 -0.61 16.74
N LYS A 18 -37.42 -0.35 17.82
CA LYS A 18 -36.27 0.53 17.78
C LYS A 18 -35.10 -0.17 17.12
N LYS A 19 -35.22 -0.37 15.79
CA LYS A 19 -34.14 -0.73 14.90
C LYS A 19 -33.11 0.38 15.01
N ASN A 20 -32.14 0.20 15.90
CA ASN A 20 -30.94 1.03 15.87
C ASN A 20 -30.40 0.91 14.44
N PRO A 21 -30.23 2.01 13.71
CA PRO A 21 -29.41 1.95 12.50
C PRO A 21 -28.02 1.59 12.99
N GLY A 22 -27.72 0.30 12.95
CA GLY A 22 -26.37 -0.20 13.21
C GLY A 22 -25.46 0.60 12.29
N LYS A 23 -24.68 1.53 12.86
CA LYS A 23 -23.56 2.11 12.15
C LYS A 23 -22.83 0.93 11.55
N SER A 24 -22.81 0.87 10.23
CA SER A 24 -22.19 -0.19 9.46
C SER A 24 -20.73 -0.30 9.89
N ILE A 25 -20.46 -1.24 10.77
CA ILE A 25 -19.09 -1.59 11.19
C ILE A 25 -18.31 -2.12 9.99
N PHE A 26 -19.03 -2.57 8.94
CA PHE A 26 -18.46 -3.07 7.70
C PHE A 26 -17.67 -2.02 6.90
N THR A 27 -18.08 -0.75 6.90
CA THR A 27 -17.33 0.32 6.20
C THR A 27 -15.99 0.64 6.88
N ASN A 28 -15.92 0.49 8.20
CA ASN A 28 -14.67 0.69 8.93
C ASN A 28 -13.74 -0.53 8.83
N LEU A 29 -14.30 -1.74 8.65
CA LEU A 29 -13.49 -2.97 8.51
C LEU A 29 -12.75 -3.01 7.16
N THR A 30 -13.38 -2.54 6.08
CA THR A 30 -12.74 -2.45 4.76
C THR A 30 -11.65 -1.38 4.72
N THR A 31 -11.85 -0.23 5.35
CA THR A 31 -10.82 0.82 5.46
C THR A 31 -9.64 0.39 6.34
N ILE A 32 -9.88 -0.38 7.41
CA ILE A 32 -8.82 -0.94 8.27
C ILE A 32 -8.06 -2.06 7.54
N ALA A 33 -8.74 -2.92 6.78
CA ALA A 33 -8.10 -3.98 6.01
C ALA A 33 -7.18 -3.43 4.89
N VAL A 34 -7.57 -2.33 4.28
CA VAL A 34 -6.82 -1.63 3.24
C VAL A 34 -5.58 -0.92 3.83
N ALA A 35 -5.71 -0.26 4.98
CA ALA A 35 -4.56 0.32 5.68
C ALA A 35 -3.56 -0.75 6.15
N ALA A 36 -4.06 -1.90 6.62
CA ALA A 36 -3.21 -3.02 7.03
C ALA A 36 -2.40 -3.62 5.87
N SER A 37 -2.93 -3.64 4.64
CA SER A 37 -2.21 -4.18 3.49
C SER A 37 -1.00 -3.32 3.11
N ILE A 38 -1.08 -1.99 3.22
CA ILE A 38 0.07 -1.10 2.94
C ILE A 38 1.12 -1.21 4.06
N VAL A 39 0.69 -1.25 5.32
CA VAL A 39 1.60 -1.43 6.46
C VAL A 39 2.29 -2.79 6.38
N LEU A 40 1.58 -3.85 5.96
CA LEU A 40 2.18 -5.14 5.68
C LEU A 40 3.17 -5.09 4.51
N PHE A 41 2.84 -4.36 3.42
CA PHE A 41 3.74 -4.23 2.27
C PHE A 41 5.03 -3.50 2.64
N VAL A 42 4.93 -2.38 3.36
CA VAL A 42 6.09 -1.64 3.87
C VAL A 42 6.80 -2.41 4.98
N GLY A 43 6.06 -3.08 5.87
CA GLY A 43 6.61 -3.90 6.93
C GLY A 43 7.31 -5.16 6.43
N ILE A 44 6.80 -5.79 5.36
CA ILE A 44 7.45 -6.91 4.68
C ILE A 44 8.71 -6.41 3.96
N TRP A 45 8.65 -5.21 3.34
CA TRP A 45 9.80 -4.62 2.66
C TRP A 45 10.93 -4.29 3.66
N LEU A 46 10.61 -3.66 4.81
CA LEU A 46 11.59 -3.38 5.87
C LEU A 46 11.96 -4.63 6.68
N GLY A 47 11.04 -5.57 6.89
CA GLY A 47 11.25 -6.77 7.72
C GLY A 47 11.99 -7.90 7.01
N LYS A 48 11.92 -8.01 5.68
CA LYS A 48 12.66 -9.01 4.89
C LYS A 48 14.15 -8.74 4.84
N GLU A 49 14.58 -7.52 5.05
CA GLU A 49 16.01 -7.16 5.10
C GLU A 49 16.75 -7.92 6.20
N PHE A 50 16.08 -8.26 7.30
CA PHE A 50 16.65 -9.05 8.39
C PHE A 50 16.68 -10.58 8.13
N SER A 51 15.94 -11.07 7.15
CA SER A 51 15.83 -12.51 6.86
C SER A 51 16.46 -12.94 5.54
N ASN A 52 16.94 -12.01 4.72
CA ASN A 52 17.48 -12.33 3.41
C ASN A 52 18.90 -12.91 3.53
N LYS A 53 19.03 -14.18 3.13
CA LYS A 53 20.33 -14.86 2.97
C LYS A 53 21.17 -14.35 1.79
N GLY A 54 20.64 -13.40 1.01
CA GLY A 54 21.28 -12.78 -0.14
C GLY A 54 22.25 -11.65 0.23
N MET A 55 23.13 -11.26 -0.66
CA MET A 55 24.04 -10.14 -0.53
C MET A 55 23.37 -8.85 -0.98
N GLN A 56 23.22 -7.88 -0.06
CA GLN A 56 22.61 -6.59 -0.37
C GLN A 56 23.58 -5.70 -1.17
N LEU A 57 23.04 -4.79 -1.98
CA LEU A 57 23.87 -3.81 -2.71
C LEU A 57 24.75 -3.00 -1.75
N ALA A 58 24.22 -2.61 -0.59
CA ALA A 58 24.93 -1.87 0.45
C ALA A 58 26.15 -2.61 1.03
N SER A 59 26.20 -3.94 0.92
CA SER A 59 27.33 -4.72 1.44
C SER A 59 28.52 -4.82 0.48
N VAL A 60 28.38 -4.32 -0.74
CA VAL A 60 29.42 -4.36 -1.77
C VAL A 60 30.50 -3.30 -1.51
N SER A 61 30.09 -2.06 -1.29
CA SER A 61 30.97 -0.93 -0.99
C SER A 61 30.20 0.21 -0.32
N THR A 62 30.92 1.16 0.29
CA THR A 62 30.33 2.37 0.88
C THR A 62 29.53 3.19 -0.15
N GLU A 63 30.02 3.29 -1.41
CA GLU A 63 29.31 3.98 -2.47
C GLU A 63 27.99 3.27 -2.84
N MET A 64 27.98 1.94 -2.77
CA MET A 64 26.77 1.16 -3.02
C MET A 64 25.79 1.24 -1.84
N GLU A 65 26.30 1.39 -0.61
CA GLU A 65 25.47 1.68 0.57
C GLU A 65 24.78 3.04 0.47
N GLU A 66 25.52 4.08 0.09
CA GLU A 66 24.94 5.42 -0.16
C GLU A 66 23.93 5.40 -1.29
N THR A 67 24.23 4.70 -2.38
CA THR A 67 23.32 4.54 -3.53
C THR A 67 22.03 3.83 -3.11
N GLN A 68 22.11 2.72 -2.39
CA GLN A 68 20.94 2.01 -1.89
C GLN A 68 20.13 2.89 -0.95
N SER A 69 20.78 3.56 0.00
CA SER A 69 20.12 4.45 0.97
C SER A 69 19.36 5.60 0.28
N TYR A 70 19.96 6.20 -0.75
CA TYR A 70 19.34 7.23 -1.57
C TYR A 70 18.05 6.74 -2.22
N PHE A 71 18.11 5.59 -2.93
CA PHE A 71 16.94 5.05 -3.61
C PHE A 71 15.85 4.61 -2.62
N VAL A 72 16.23 3.99 -1.51
CA VAL A 72 15.29 3.58 -0.46
C VAL A 72 14.53 4.78 0.08
N SER A 73 15.24 5.86 0.42
CA SER A 73 14.61 7.08 0.94
C SER A 73 13.67 7.74 -0.09
N MET A 74 14.04 7.72 -1.38
CA MET A 74 13.20 8.23 -2.46
C MET A 74 11.93 7.39 -2.62
N ILE A 75 12.05 6.06 -2.66
CA ILE A 75 10.92 5.13 -2.76
C ILE A 75 9.96 5.32 -1.57
N GLU A 76 10.49 5.43 -0.36
CA GLU A 76 9.67 5.67 0.84
C GLU A 76 8.91 6.99 0.77
N LYS A 77 9.56 8.05 0.29
CA LYS A 77 8.93 9.36 0.08
C LYS A 77 7.76 9.25 -0.88
N GLU A 78 7.97 8.67 -2.05
CA GLU A 78 6.94 8.53 -3.08
C GLU A 78 5.80 7.60 -2.62
N LEU A 79 6.10 6.48 -1.94
CA LEU A 79 5.10 5.61 -1.33
C LEU A 79 4.22 6.35 -0.30
N ASN A 80 4.82 7.27 0.47
CA ASN A 80 4.05 8.07 1.42
C ASN A 80 3.10 9.05 0.72
N VAL A 81 3.45 9.56 -0.45
CA VAL A 81 2.54 10.36 -1.28
C VAL A 81 1.41 9.49 -1.82
N VAL A 82 1.72 8.34 -2.42
CA VAL A 82 0.71 7.37 -2.91
C VAL A 82 -0.29 6.98 -1.82
N LYS A 83 0.17 6.76 -0.58
CA LYS A 83 -0.72 6.46 0.56
C LYS A 83 -1.75 7.56 0.83
N LYS A 84 -1.37 8.82 0.69
CA LYS A 84 -2.26 9.97 0.93
C LYS A 84 -3.31 10.11 -0.18
N GLU A 85 -2.97 9.66 -1.38
CA GLU A 85 -3.84 9.71 -2.55
C GLU A 85 -4.87 8.58 -2.62
N ARG A 86 -4.78 7.61 -1.70
CA ARG A 86 -5.63 6.42 -1.69
C ARG A 86 -7.06 6.74 -1.26
N ASN A 87 -8.00 6.45 -2.15
CA ASN A 87 -9.45 6.57 -1.93
C ASN A 87 -10.18 5.56 -2.83
N ILE A 88 -11.51 5.52 -2.75
CA ILE A 88 -12.34 4.57 -3.53
C ILE A 88 -12.09 4.69 -5.03
N ASP A 89 -11.87 5.89 -5.52
CA ASP A 89 -11.72 6.18 -6.96
C ASP A 89 -10.32 5.79 -7.49
N THR A 90 -9.28 5.94 -6.66
CA THR A 90 -7.87 5.69 -7.01
C THR A 90 -7.40 4.29 -6.64
N GLU A 91 -8.22 3.51 -5.93
CA GLU A 91 -7.85 2.20 -5.36
C GLU A 91 -7.31 1.22 -6.41
N GLN A 92 -7.97 1.14 -7.57
CA GLN A 92 -7.55 0.23 -8.64
C GLN A 92 -6.17 0.62 -9.20
N ILE A 93 -5.98 1.91 -9.51
CA ILE A 93 -4.74 2.46 -10.05
C ILE A 93 -3.58 2.19 -9.08
N ILE A 94 -3.80 2.45 -7.79
CA ILE A 94 -2.80 2.23 -6.73
C ILE A 94 -2.48 0.75 -6.58
N THR A 95 -3.48 -0.12 -6.60
CA THR A 95 -3.29 -1.58 -6.49
C THR A 95 -2.45 -2.10 -7.65
N ASP A 96 -2.70 -1.66 -8.87
CA ASP A 96 -1.94 -2.07 -10.05
C ASP A 96 -0.47 -1.61 -9.99
N GLY A 97 -0.23 -0.38 -9.55
CA GLY A 97 1.12 0.14 -9.30
C GLY A 97 1.87 -0.62 -8.22
N LEU A 98 1.22 -0.92 -7.10
CA LEU A 98 1.82 -1.72 -6.01
C LEU A 98 2.14 -3.15 -6.44
N ASN A 99 1.32 -3.75 -7.30
CA ASN A 99 1.61 -5.08 -7.87
C ASN A 99 2.86 -5.06 -8.78
N GLN A 100 3.11 -3.97 -9.51
CA GLN A 100 4.33 -3.80 -10.30
C GLN A 100 5.55 -3.66 -9.37
N LEU A 101 5.45 -2.86 -8.31
CA LEU A 101 6.51 -2.76 -7.30
C LEU A 101 6.84 -4.10 -6.66
N HIS A 102 5.84 -4.90 -6.35
CA HIS A 102 6.05 -6.24 -5.78
C HIS A 102 6.82 -7.17 -6.73
N LYS A 103 6.55 -7.11 -8.03
CA LYS A 103 7.34 -7.86 -9.04
C LYS A 103 8.80 -7.44 -9.04
N LEU A 104 9.07 -6.13 -9.01
CA LEU A 104 10.42 -5.58 -8.95
C LEU A 104 11.14 -5.98 -7.65
N GLU A 105 10.43 -6.01 -6.53
CA GLU A 105 10.97 -6.50 -5.26
C GLU A 105 11.38 -7.96 -5.34
N THR A 106 10.54 -8.80 -5.92
CA THR A 106 10.84 -10.23 -6.13
C THR A 106 12.08 -10.42 -7.02
N GLN A 107 12.23 -9.61 -8.06
CA GLN A 107 13.42 -9.61 -8.91
C GLN A 107 14.67 -9.17 -8.14
N TYR A 108 14.57 -8.13 -7.30
CA TYR A 108 15.69 -7.68 -6.47
C TYR A 108 16.16 -8.78 -5.50
N ILE A 109 15.23 -9.52 -4.89
CA ILE A 109 15.55 -10.66 -4.03
C ILE A 109 16.33 -11.73 -4.81
N ALA A 110 15.94 -12.02 -6.04
CA ALA A 110 16.69 -12.97 -6.88
C ALA A 110 18.12 -12.45 -7.15
N LEU A 111 18.27 -11.16 -7.49
CA LEU A 111 19.58 -10.53 -7.70
C LEU A 111 20.46 -10.57 -6.45
N THR A 112 19.91 -10.45 -5.23
CA THR A 112 20.70 -10.56 -3.99
C THR A 112 21.29 -11.96 -3.80
N LEU A 113 20.59 -12.98 -4.22
CA LEU A 113 21.08 -14.36 -4.17
C LEU A 113 22.15 -14.58 -5.24
N GLU A 114 21.92 -14.12 -6.45
CA GLU A 114 22.87 -14.22 -7.57
C GLU A 114 24.17 -13.46 -7.28
N LEU A 115 24.08 -12.25 -6.69
CA LEU A 115 25.24 -11.48 -6.28
C LEU A 115 26.11 -12.24 -5.26
N LYS A 116 25.49 -12.90 -4.31
CA LYS A 116 26.19 -13.71 -3.31
C LYS A 116 26.94 -14.89 -3.92
N GLU A 117 26.40 -15.49 -4.97
CA GLU A 117 26.99 -16.65 -5.65
C GLU A 117 28.09 -16.26 -6.65
N SER A 118 28.00 -15.04 -7.21
CA SER A 118 28.85 -14.58 -8.31
C SER A 118 30.12 -13.84 -7.91
N THR A 119 30.40 -13.70 -6.63
CA THR A 119 31.55 -12.95 -6.11
C THR A 119 31.58 -11.50 -6.65
N GLU A 120 30.50 -10.76 -6.44
CA GLU A 120 30.37 -9.32 -6.77
C GLU A 120 30.42 -9.00 -8.27
N ASP A 121 29.75 -9.78 -9.11
CA ASP A 121 29.66 -9.50 -10.54
C ASP A 121 29.04 -8.11 -10.80
N GLN A 122 29.78 -7.24 -11.46
CA GLN A 122 29.35 -5.87 -11.78
C GLN A 122 28.03 -5.81 -12.57
N ARG A 123 27.73 -6.82 -13.39
CA ARG A 123 26.47 -6.88 -14.16
C ARG A 123 25.27 -7.00 -13.22
N ILE A 124 25.41 -7.78 -12.15
CA ILE A 124 24.36 -7.95 -11.14
C ILE A 124 24.21 -6.66 -10.33
N ILE A 125 25.31 -6.00 -9.96
CA ILE A 125 25.28 -4.70 -9.28
C ILE A 125 24.51 -3.68 -10.13
N TYR A 126 24.81 -3.57 -11.43
CA TYR A 126 24.08 -2.68 -12.34
C TYR A 126 22.59 -3.06 -12.45
N ALA A 127 22.26 -4.35 -12.47
CA ALA A 127 20.88 -4.82 -12.50
C ALA A 127 20.12 -4.44 -11.20
N MET A 128 20.79 -4.51 -10.05
CA MET A 128 20.21 -4.08 -8.76
C MET A 128 19.95 -2.58 -8.71
N ILE A 129 20.88 -1.76 -9.20
CA ILE A 129 20.70 -0.30 -9.32
C ILE A 129 19.54 0.02 -10.27
N SER A 130 19.52 -0.63 -11.44
CA SER A 130 18.44 -0.48 -12.42
C SER A 130 17.07 -0.87 -11.84
N ASN A 131 17.02 -1.90 -11.01
CA ASN A 131 15.79 -2.30 -10.32
C ASN A 131 15.29 -1.21 -9.36
N PHE A 132 16.18 -0.54 -8.63
CA PHE A 132 15.78 0.62 -7.81
C PHE A 132 15.25 1.78 -8.66
N GLN A 133 15.91 2.11 -9.77
CA GLN A 133 15.46 3.14 -10.71
C GLN A 133 14.05 2.83 -11.24
N GLN A 134 13.82 1.59 -11.68
CA GLN A 134 12.50 1.15 -12.16
C GLN A 134 11.41 1.28 -11.09
N ARG A 135 11.71 1.04 -9.81
CA ARG A 135 10.74 1.25 -8.72
C ARG A 135 10.37 2.71 -8.56
N VAL A 136 11.35 3.61 -8.65
CA VAL A 136 11.08 5.05 -8.60
C VAL A 136 10.22 5.46 -9.79
N ASP A 137 10.55 5.00 -11.00
CA ASP A 137 9.80 5.29 -12.23
C ASP A 137 8.34 4.81 -12.14
N VAL A 138 8.11 3.61 -11.59
CA VAL A 138 6.77 3.08 -11.36
C VAL A 138 5.97 3.98 -10.40
N LEU A 139 6.59 4.43 -9.31
CA LEU A 139 5.91 5.31 -8.34
C LEU A 139 5.59 6.68 -8.92
N GLN A 140 6.53 7.28 -9.66
CA GLN A 140 6.30 8.57 -10.32
C GLN A 140 5.21 8.46 -11.39
N SER A 141 5.26 7.41 -12.20
CA SER A 141 4.22 7.14 -13.20
C SER A 141 2.84 6.92 -12.54
N LEU A 142 2.80 6.22 -11.41
CA LEU A 142 1.59 6.00 -10.64
C LEU A 142 0.99 7.33 -10.14
N LEU A 143 1.82 8.23 -9.61
CA LEU A 143 1.37 9.54 -9.13
C LEU A 143 0.82 10.40 -10.27
N ILE A 144 1.47 10.39 -11.44
CA ILE A 144 0.95 11.07 -12.63
C ILE A 144 -0.42 10.51 -13.03
N GLN A 145 -0.57 9.19 -13.10
CA GLN A 145 -1.85 8.55 -13.43
C GLN A 145 -2.98 8.91 -12.45
N ILE A 146 -2.65 9.03 -11.15
CA ILE A 146 -3.62 9.46 -10.13
C ILE A 146 -4.04 10.92 -10.37
N GLU A 147 -3.09 11.79 -10.69
CA GLU A 147 -3.35 13.21 -10.95
C GLU A 147 -4.21 13.40 -12.21
N ASP A 148 -3.83 12.76 -13.33
CA ASP A 148 -4.59 12.77 -14.58
C ASP A 148 -6.05 12.28 -14.36
N PHE A 149 -6.21 11.21 -13.58
CA PHE A 149 -7.52 10.68 -13.25
C PHE A 149 -8.39 11.68 -12.46
N LYS A 150 -7.80 12.39 -11.50
CA LYS A 150 -8.49 13.42 -10.71
C LYS A 150 -8.91 14.61 -11.58
N GLU A 151 -8.04 15.06 -12.48
CA GLU A 151 -8.34 16.15 -13.41
C GLU A 151 -9.50 15.79 -14.33
N LEU A 152 -9.48 14.60 -14.92
CA LEU A 152 -10.57 14.11 -15.79
C LEU A 152 -11.90 14.04 -15.04
N LYS A 153 -11.88 13.61 -13.77
CA LYS A 153 -13.08 13.55 -12.94
C LYS A 153 -13.64 14.93 -12.63
N THR A 154 -12.79 15.91 -12.36
CA THR A 154 -13.18 17.30 -12.09
C THR A 154 -13.82 17.92 -13.35
N GLN A 155 -13.20 17.79 -14.50
CA GLN A 155 -13.71 18.30 -15.78
C GLN A 155 -15.08 17.71 -16.16
N ASN A 156 -15.28 16.41 -15.87
CA ASN A 156 -16.58 15.78 -16.14
C ASN A 156 -17.68 16.30 -15.22
N ASN A 157 -17.37 16.56 -13.94
CA ASN A 157 -18.34 17.10 -13.00
C ASN A 157 -18.75 18.54 -13.33
N GLU A 158 -17.85 19.36 -13.89
CA GLU A 158 -18.14 20.73 -14.31
C GLU A 158 -19.03 20.80 -15.57
N LYS A 159 -19.01 19.79 -16.43
CA LYS A 159 -19.84 19.73 -17.64
C LYS A 159 -21.31 19.37 -17.39
N PHE A 160 -21.65 18.90 -16.21
CA PHE A 160 -23.01 18.46 -15.84
C PHE A 160 -23.71 19.42 -14.86
N ILE A 161 -23.14 20.60 -14.60
CA ILE A 161 -23.76 21.71 -13.85
C ILE A 161 -24.12 22.84 -14.81
#